data_8cdcadd97b8bcdd1968dec55e98a8ba5
#
_entry.id   8cdcadd97b8bcdd1968dec55e98a8ba5
#
_cell.length_a   1.000
_cell.length_b   1.000
_cell.length_c   1.000
_cell.angle_alpha   90.00
_cell.angle_beta   90.00
_cell.angle_gamma   90.00
#
_symmetry.space_group_name_H-M   'P 1'
#
loop_
_entity.id
_entity.type
_entity.pdbx_description
1 polymer ?
#
loop_
_entity_poly.entity_id
_entity_poly.type
_entity_poly.pdbx_seq_one_letter_code
_entity_poly.pdbx_strand_id
1 'polypeptide(L)'
;MSEPGQPEWWFYHLKRTTLEQAAGPLLEKCLERGWRVLAVSPDIRRRGALDAALWTYNDQSFLPHGQAEAAGLDASKQPVLITEAPENVNKAAVALLMDGADMPIHAEFERCMVMFDDGDAPVRGKARSLYKAASDAGLT
;
A
#
# COMPACT_ATOMS: atom_id res chain seq x y z
N MET A 1 -7.54 -9.14 17.67
CA MET A 1 -8.33 -7.98 17.28
C MET A 1 -7.72 -6.70 17.83
N SER A 2 -7.45 -5.72 16.99
CA SER A 2 -6.87 -4.47 17.46
C SER A 2 -7.92 -3.64 18.21
N GLU A 3 -7.46 -2.81 19.16
CA GLU A 3 -8.35 -1.91 19.87
C GLU A 3 -8.75 -0.72 18.98
N PRO A 4 -9.88 -0.05 19.26
CA PRO A 4 -10.27 1.15 18.52
C PRO A 4 -9.15 2.20 18.51
N GLY A 5 -8.85 2.75 17.36
CA GLY A 5 -7.80 3.74 17.20
C GLY A 5 -6.42 3.15 16.93
N GLN A 6 -6.26 1.84 16.97
CA GLN A 6 -5.01 1.18 16.63
C GLN A 6 -5.07 0.58 15.21
N PRO A 7 -3.97 0.67 14.44
CA PRO A 7 -3.96 0.10 13.09
C PRO A 7 -3.94 -1.42 13.13
N GLU A 8 -4.56 -2.04 12.12
CA GLU A 8 -4.41 -3.46 11.85
C GLU A 8 -3.33 -3.63 10.81
N TRP A 9 -2.45 -4.62 10.99
CA TRP A 9 -1.37 -4.92 10.06
C TRP A 9 -1.64 -6.25 9.38
N TRP A 10 -1.70 -6.24 8.04
CA TRP A 10 -1.93 -7.42 7.20
C TRP A 10 -0.71 -7.61 6.30
N PHE A 11 -0.29 -8.87 6.10
CA PHE A 11 0.90 -9.19 5.32
C PHE A 11 0.54 -10.14 4.18
N TYR A 12 0.93 -9.76 2.97
CA TYR A 12 0.66 -10.51 1.74
C TYR A 12 1.97 -10.97 1.13
N HIS A 13 2.25 -12.27 1.24
CA HIS A 13 3.45 -12.87 0.67
C HIS A 13 3.10 -13.45 -0.70
N LEU A 14 3.60 -12.83 -1.77
CA LEU A 14 3.28 -13.19 -3.14
C LEU A 14 4.31 -14.19 -3.67
N LYS A 15 3.85 -15.34 -4.14
CA LYS A 15 4.73 -16.38 -4.68
C LYS A 15 4.54 -16.62 -6.18
N ARG A 16 3.35 -16.37 -6.69
CA ARG A 16 2.97 -16.68 -8.07
C ARG A 16 2.44 -15.50 -8.87
N THR A 17 2.02 -14.45 -8.22
CA THR A 17 1.51 -13.26 -8.88
C THR A 17 2.51 -12.13 -8.74
N THR A 18 2.52 -11.20 -9.69
CA THR A 18 3.28 -9.97 -9.53
C THR A 18 2.59 -9.07 -8.51
N LEU A 19 3.35 -8.16 -7.93
CA LEU A 19 2.80 -7.21 -6.98
C LEU A 19 1.72 -6.34 -7.65
N GLU A 20 1.96 -5.88 -8.86
CA GLU A 20 1.01 -5.09 -9.63
C GLU A 20 -0.29 -5.84 -9.90
N GLN A 21 -0.20 -7.14 -10.21
CA GLN A 21 -1.39 -7.97 -10.43
C GLN A 21 -2.20 -8.16 -9.15
N ALA A 22 -1.53 -8.30 -8.02
CA ALA A 22 -2.20 -8.48 -6.73
C ALA A 22 -2.79 -7.18 -6.20
N ALA A 23 -2.15 -6.05 -6.49
CA ALA A 23 -2.57 -4.74 -5.97
C ALA A 23 -3.91 -4.28 -6.55
N GLY A 24 -4.17 -4.52 -7.84
CA GLY A 24 -5.40 -4.06 -8.50
C GLY A 24 -6.67 -4.47 -7.77
N PRO A 25 -6.93 -5.78 -7.58
CA PRO A 25 -8.12 -6.25 -6.86
C PRO A 25 -8.19 -5.75 -5.42
N LEU A 26 -7.06 -5.67 -4.74
CA LEU A 26 -7.01 -5.18 -3.37
C LEU A 26 -7.42 -3.71 -3.28
N LEU A 27 -6.89 -2.88 -4.16
CA LEU A 27 -7.23 -1.45 -4.22
C LEU A 27 -8.70 -1.24 -4.58
N GLU A 28 -9.22 -2.02 -5.52
CA GLU A 28 -10.63 -1.96 -5.89
C GLU A 28 -11.52 -2.22 -4.68
N LYS A 29 -11.21 -3.26 -3.89
CA LYS A 29 -11.97 -3.57 -2.68
C LYS A 29 -11.91 -2.45 -1.65
N CYS A 30 -10.74 -1.83 -1.49
CA CYS A 30 -10.59 -0.70 -0.57
C CYS A 30 -11.50 0.46 -0.98
N LEU A 31 -11.50 0.81 -2.27
CA LEU A 31 -12.31 1.91 -2.77
C LEU A 31 -13.80 1.60 -2.68
N GLU A 32 -14.22 0.36 -2.90
CA GLU A 32 -15.61 -0.06 -2.72
C GLU A 32 -16.10 0.14 -1.29
N ARG A 33 -15.21 0.04 -0.32
CA ARG A 33 -15.51 0.27 1.09
C ARG A 33 -15.40 1.74 1.51
N GLY A 34 -15.11 2.61 0.56
CA GLY A 34 -14.94 4.03 0.82
C GLY A 34 -13.59 4.39 1.44
N TRP A 35 -12.61 3.50 1.37
CA TRP A 35 -11.28 3.74 1.93
C TRP A 35 -10.35 4.30 0.88
N ARG A 36 -9.72 5.42 1.20
CA ARG A 36 -8.60 5.92 0.39
C ARG A 36 -7.34 5.18 0.78
N VAL A 37 -6.42 5.02 -0.19
CA VAL A 37 -5.19 4.26 -0.01
C VAL A 37 -3.97 5.12 -0.31
N LEU A 38 -2.96 5.03 0.56
CA LEU A 38 -1.64 5.57 0.29
C LEU A 38 -0.74 4.38 -0.06
N ALA A 39 -0.34 4.28 -1.33
CA ALA A 39 0.52 3.20 -1.82
C ALA A 39 1.97 3.68 -1.78
N VAL A 40 2.78 3.09 -0.93
CA VAL A 40 4.14 3.55 -0.62
C VAL A 40 5.18 2.59 -1.16
N SER A 41 6.08 3.08 -2.00
CA SER A 41 7.25 2.33 -2.45
C SER A 41 8.42 3.29 -2.62
N PRO A 42 9.60 2.95 -2.07
CA PRO A 42 10.81 3.75 -2.29
C PRO A 42 11.39 3.55 -3.70
N ASP A 43 10.93 2.55 -4.44
CA ASP A 43 11.42 2.22 -5.77
C ASP A 43 10.62 2.96 -6.84
N ILE A 44 11.26 3.88 -7.54
CA ILE A 44 10.63 4.67 -8.60
C ILE A 44 10.09 3.78 -9.74
N ARG A 45 10.76 2.67 -10.02
CA ARG A 45 10.30 1.72 -11.06
C ARG A 45 9.00 1.05 -10.65
N ARG A 46 8.88 0.70 -9.38
CA ARG A 46 7.65 0.10 -8.84
C ARG A 46 6.49 1.09 -8.91
N ARG A 47 6.73 2.34 -8.55
CA ARG A 47 5.69 3.36 -8.60
C ARG A 47 5.17 3.56 -10.01
N GLY A 48 6.07 3.61 -11.00
CA GLY A 48 5.68 3.71 -12.41
C GLY A 48 4.96 2.48 -12.92
N ALA A 49 5.43 1.29 -12.56
CA ALA A 49 4.81 0.02 -12.97
C ALA A 49 3.41 -0.14 -12.38
N LEU A 50 3.23 0.23 -11.12
CA LEU A 50 1.92 0.17 -10.46
C LEU A 50 0.95 1.15 -11.13
N ASP A 51 1.38 2.38 -11.38
CA ASP A 51 0.56 3.37 -12.06
C ASP A 51 0.09 2.86 -13.43
N ALA A 52 1.00 2.33 -14.23
CA ALA A 52 0.67 1.78 -15.54
C ALA A 52 -0.30 0.59 -15.45
N ALA A 53 -0.07 -0.30 -14.49
CA ALA A 53 -0.92 -1.48 -14.29
C ALA A 53 -2.34 -1.10 -13.88
N LEU A 54 -2.50 -0.06 -13.06
CA LEU A 54 -3.82 0.39 -12.62
C LEU A 54 -4.61 1.05 -13.75
N TRP A 55 -3.94 1.67 -14.71
CA TRP A 55 -4.61 2.22 -15.90
C TRP A 55 -5.23 1.14 -16.77
N THR A 56 -4.64 -0.07 -16.79
CA THR A 56 -5.07 -1.17 -17.65
C THR A 56 -5.66 -2.35 -16.88
N TYR A 57 -5.88 -2.18 -15.58
CA TYR A 57 -6.34 -3.26 -14.69
C TYR A 57 -7.67 -3.86 -15.14
N ASN A 58 -8.62 -3.02 -15.51
CA ASN A 58 -9.95 -3.48 -15.90
C ASN A 58 -10.55 -2.48 -16.89
N ASP A 59 -10.88 -2.95 -18.10
CA ASP A 59 -11.48 -2.12 -19.16
C ASP A 59 -12.81 -1.51 -18.77
N GLN A 60 -13.53 -2.14 -17.86
CA GLN A 60 -14.88 -1.72 -17.45
C GLN A 60 -14.88 -0.95 -16.13
N SER A 61 -13.73 -0.83 -15.48
CA SER A 61 -13.63 -0.25 -14.15
C SER A 61 -12.39 0.65 -14.09
N PHE A 62 -12.59 1.91 -13.77
CA PHE A 62 -11.50 2.85 -13.60
C PHE A 62 -11.16 2.98 -12.12
N LEU A 63 -9.88 2.75 -11.77
CA LEU A 63 -9.38 2.97 -10.41
C LEU A 63 -8.77 4.37 -10.33
N PRO A 64 -9.42 5.34 -9.67
CA PRO A 64 -8.87 6.69 -9.53
C PRO A 64 -7.56 6.64 -8.75
N HIS A 65 -6.47 7.05 -9.37
CA HIS A 65 -5.14 7.01 -8.77
C HIS A 65 -4.24 8.08 -9.36
N GLY A 66 -3.12 8.34 -8.69
CA GLY A 66 -2.11 9.23 -9.19
C GLY A 66 -0.81 9.08 -8.42
N GLN A 67 0.30 9.42 -9.06
CA GLN A 67 1.61 9.49 -8.42
C GLN A 67 1.77 10.87 -7.78
N ALA A 68 2.26 10.92 -6.55
CA ALA A 68 2.38 12.16 -5.79
C ALA A 68 3.25 13.22 -6.49
N GLU A 69 4.25 12.77 -7.24
CA GLU A 69 5.19 13.64 -7.96
C GLU A 69 4.72 14.06 -9.36
N ALA A 70 3.54 13.61 -9.80
CA ALA A 70 3.04 13.94 -11.12
C ALA A 70 2.67 15.42 -11.22
N ALA A 71 3.10 16.06 -12.31
CA ALA A 71 2.84 17.48 -12.53
C ALA A 71 1.34 17.75 -12.68
N GLY A 72 0.85 18.78 -12.01
CA GLY A 72 -0.57 19.18 -12.11
C GLY A 72 -1.52 18.32 -11.27
N LEU A 73 -1.02 17.33 -10.54
CA LEU A 73 -1.83 16.48 -9.68
C LEU A 73 -2.07 17.13 -8.32
N ASP A 74 -3.31 17.10 -7.86
CA ASP A 74 -3.60 17.43 -6.46
C ASP A 74 -3.58 16.15 -5.63
N ALA A 75 -2.45 15.91 -4.98
CA ALA A 75 -2.21 14.69 -4.22
C ALA A 75 -3.26 14.47 -3.12
N SER A 76 -3.73 15.55 -2.50
CA SER A 76 -4.68 15.46 -1.39
C SER A 76 -6.05 14.93 -1.80
N LYS A 77 -6.37 14.95 -3.09
CA LYS A 77 -7.66 14.51 -3.62
C LYS A 77 -7.68 13.12 -4.23
N GLN A 78 -6.53 12.46 -4.29
CA GLN A 78 -6.45 11.14 -4.94
C GLN A 78 -6.96 10.04 -4.03
N PRO A 79 -7.95 9.22 -4.46
CA PRO A 79 -8.38 8.05 -3.70
C PRO A 79 -7.27 7.02 -3.52
N VAL A 80 -6.42 6.83 -4.54
CA VAL A 80 -5.19 6.04 -4.43
C VAL A 80 -4.04 6.96 -4.79
N LEU A 81 -3.17 7.25 -3.83
CA LEU A 81 -1.99 8.06 -4.07
C LEU A 81 -0.75 7.17 -3.99
N ILE A 82 0.02 7.13 -5.08
CA ILE A 82 1.27 6.38 -5.16
C ILE A 82 2.41 7.32 -4.80
N THR A 83 3.18 6.99 -3.78
CA THR A 83 4.18 7.89 -3.22
C THR A 83 5.43 7.15 -2.75
N GLU A 84 6.50 7.91 -2.55
CA GLU A 84 7.76 7.40 -2.02
C GLU A 84 7.75 7.30 -0.49
N ALA A 85 7.10 8.22 0.20
CA ALA A 85 7.15 8.34 1.66
C ALA A 85 5.77 8.16 2.29
N PRO A 86 5.70 7.63 3.54
CA PRO A 86 4.42 7.33 4.19
C PRO A 86 3.76 8.56 4.83
N GLU A 87 3.72 9.68 4.10
CA GLU A 87 3.05 10.89 4.57
C GLU A 87 1.59 10.86 4.11
N ASN A 88 0.65 10.94 5.05
CA ASN A 88 -0.77 10.77 4.75
C ASN A 88 -1.38 12.05 4.14
N VAL A 89 -0.98 12.39 2.94
CA VAL A 89 -1.39 13.60 2.24
C VAL A 89 -2.85 13.53 1.77
N ASN A 90 -3.31 12.35 1.35
CA ASN A 90 -4.65 12.16 0.79
C ASN A 90 -5.68 11.68 1.82
N LYS A 91 -5.37 11.76 3.11
CA LYS A 91 -6.25 11.33 4.21
C LYS A 91 -6.71 9.88 4.01
N ALA A 92 -5.77 9.00 3.74
CA ALA A 92 -6.05 7.59 3.50
C ALA A 92 -6.32 6.85 4.80
N ALA A 93 -7.24 5.89 4.74
CA ALA A 93 -7.48 4.96 5.84
C ALA A 93 -6.51 3.78 5.79
N VAL A 94 -5.97 3.48 4.61
CA VAL A 94 -5.12 2.32 4.35
C VAL A 94 -3.76 2.76 3.82
N ALA A 95 -2.69 2.20 4.38
CA ALA A 95 -1.35 2.31 3.80
C ALA A 95 -0.97 0.97 3.20
N LEU A 96 -0.60 0.95 1.93
CA LEU A 96 -0.07 -0.24 1.26
C LEU A 96 1.44 -0.05 1.11
N LEU A 97 2.22 -0.87 1.81
CA LEU A 97 3.68 -0.78 1.82
C LEU A 97 4.29 -1.84 0.89
N MET A 98 5.19 -1.39 0.03
CA MET A 98 5.85 -2.22 -0.99
C MET A 98 7.35 -1.98 -0.98
N ASP A 99 8.10 -2.96 -1.47
CA ASP A 99 9.55 -2.83 -1.73
C ASP A 99 10.38 -2.41 -0.51
N GLY A 100 9.99 -2.92 0.66
CA GLY A 100 10.72 -2.63 1.89
C GLY A 100 10.41 -1.27 2.50
N ALA A 101 9.33 -0.62 2.06
CA ALA A 101 8.89 0.63 2.68
C ALA A 101 8.64 0.43 4.17
N ASP A 102 9.03 1.40 4.96
CA ASP A 102 8.95 1.33 6.42
C ASP A 102 8.04 2.41 6.97
N MET A 103 7.43 2.11 8.11
CA MET A 103 6.48 3.01 8.74
C MET A 103 6.34 2.62 10.20
N PRO A 104 6.12 3.58 11.14
CA PRO A 104 5.84 3.23 12.53
C PRO A 104 4.61 2.33 12.64
N ILE A 105 4.67 1.32 13.51
CA ILE A 105 3.56 0.37 13.66
C ILE A 105 2.30 1.02 14.26
N HIS A 106 2.43 2.14 14.93
CA HIS A 106 1.31 2.93 15.48
C HIS A 106 1.04 4.18 14.63
N ALA A 107 1.14 4.05 13.30
CA ALA A 107 0.86 5.16 12.39
C ALA A 107 -0.64 5.50 12.37
N GLU A 108 -0.98 6.63 11.76
CA GLU A 108 -2.34 7.16 11.75
C GLU A 108 -3.33 6.45 10.83
N PHE A 109 -2.91 5.39 10.16
CA PHE A 109 -3.78 4.62 9.28
C PHE A 109 -4.58 3.59 10.06
N GLU A 110 -5.81 3.33 9.62
CA GLU A 110 -6.64 2.29 10.24
C GLU A 110 -6.15 0.90 9.87
N ARG A 111 -5.59 0.74 8.67
CA ARG A 111 -5.05 -0.54 8.20
C ARG A 111 -3.73 -0.30 7.50
N CYS A 112 -2.78 -1.19 7.78
CA CYS A 112 -1.49 -1.18 7.12
C CYS A 112 -1.32 -2.54 6.43
N MET A 113 -1.12 -2.54 5.13
CA MET A 113 -0.97 -3.74 4.34
C MET A 113 0.44 -3.79 3.78
N VAL A 114 1.17 -4.86 4.08
CA VAL A 114 2.53 -5.07 3.57
C VAL A 114 2.46 -6.13 2.49
N MET A 115 2.84 -5.76 1.27
CA MET A 115 2.82 -6.66 0.12
C MET A 115 4.25 -6.87 -0.37
N PHE A 116 4.68 -8.12 -0.47
CA PHE A 116 6.05 -8.44 -0.85
C PHE A 116 6.10 -9.76 -1.61
N ASP A 117 7.04 -9.86 -2.55
CA ASP A 117 7.23 -11.10 -3.28
C ASP A 117 8.38 -11.95 -2.69
N ASP A 118 8.46 -13.19 -3.13
CA ASP A 118 9.39 -14.17 -2.58
C ASP A 118 10.82 -14.00 -3.11
N GLY A 119 11.01 -13.20 -4.17
CA GLY A 119 12.27 -13.12 -4.88
C GLY A 119 13.30 -12.16 -4.31
N ASP A 120 12.90 -11.28 -3.39
CA ASP A 120 13.78 -10.21 -2.89
C ASP A 120 14.06 -10.42 -1.39
N ALA A 121 15.24 -10.92 -1.07
CA ALA A 121 15.62 -11.22 0.31
C ALA A 121 15.62 -10.01 1.25
N PRO A 122 16.17 -8.82 0.86
CA PRO A 122 16.08 -7.64 1.71
C PRO A 122 14.64 -7.19 1.98
N VAL A 123 13.77 -7.25 0.97
CA VAL A 123 12.35 -6.89 1.13
C VAL A 123 11.65 -7.88 2.06
N ARG A 124 11.93 -9.18 1.91
CA ARG A 124 11.37 -10.20 2.82
C ARG A 124 11.82 -9.97 4.26
N GLY A 125 13.09 -9.61 4.45
CA GLY A 125 13.63 -9.30 5.78
C GLY A 125 12.92 -8.12 6.41
N LYS A 126 12.65 -7.08 5.64
CA LYS A 126 11.92 -5.90 6.12
C LYS A 126 10.49 -6.25 6.49
N ALA A 127 9.80 -7.01 5.65
CA ALA A 127 8.43 -7.47 5.93
C ALA A 127 8.38 -8.33 7.19
N ARG A 128 9.36 -9.19 7.39
CA ARG A 128 9.45 -10.03 8.61
C ARG A 128 9.66 -9.18 9.85
N SER A 129 10.50 -8.15 9.77
CA SER A 129 10.72 -7.22 10.88
C SER A 129 9.45 -6.48 11.26
N LEU A 130 8.70 -6.00 10.27
CA LEU A 130 7.43 -5.32 10.49
C LEU A 130 6.39 -6.29 11.09
N TYR A 131 6.34 -7.52 10.58
CA TYR A 131 5.43 -8.54 11.12
C TYR A 131 5.72 -8.80 12.60
N LYS A 132 7.00 -8.97 12.95
CA LYS A 132 7.38 -9.20 14.33
C LYS A 132 6.98 -8.03 15.23
N ALA A 133 7.28 -6.81 14.80
CA ALA A 133 6.94 -5.62 15.57
C ALA A 133 5.43 -5.47 15.75
N ALA A 134 4.65 -5.68 14.70
CA ALA A 134 3.19 -5.59 14.78
C ALA A 134 2.60 -6.71 15.62
N SER A 135 3.12 -7.92 15.50
CA SER A 135 2.67 -9.07 16.28
C SER A 135 2.95 -8.88 17.76
N ASP A 136 4.16 -8.40 18.11
CA ASP A 136 4.54 -8.13 19.50
C ASP A 136 3.66 -7.03 20.12
N ALA A 137 3.17 -6.11 19.30
CA ALA A 137 2.26 -5.05 19.72
C ALA A 137 0.78 -5.46 19.71
N GLY A 138 0.46 -6.68 19.26
CA GLY A 138 -0.92 -7.17 19.21
C GLY A 138 -1.75 -6.59 18.07
N LEU A 139 -1.10 -6.15 16.99
CA LEU A 139 -1.76 -5.47 15.88
C LEU A 139 -2.02 -6.35 14.65
N THR A 140 -1.60 -7.59 14.67
CA THR A 140 -1.84 -8.53 13.54
C THR A 140 -3.02 -9.45 13.82
#